data_dd79ad39026cf198386bb61f01d4d514
#
_entry.id   dd79ad39026cf198386bb61f01d4d514
#
_cell.length_a   1.000
_cell.length_b   1.000
_cell.length_c   1.000
_cell.angle_alpha   90.00
_cell.angle_beta   90.00
_cell.angle_gamma   90.00
#
_symmetry.space_group_name_H-M   'P 1'
#
loop_
_entity.id
_entity.type
_entity.pdbx_description
1 polymer ?
#
loop_
_entity_poly.entity_id
_entity_poly.type
_entity_poly.pdbx_seq_one_letter_code
_entity_poly.pdbx_strand_id
1 'polypeptide(L)'
;MLIDANPAKVLELSRDADVLIDFWAPWCQPCKAVEEQLRILNNKYPYIAILRINVDEHAQFASEYYVKNIPTLIWARKGEVPQSITGFHTADAIAKKIGI
;
A
#
# COMPACT_ATOMS: atom_id res chain seq x y z
N MET A 1 9.35 5.18 -3.23
CA MET A 1 10.24 4.17 -2.64
C MET A 1 9.41 2.93 -2.30
N LEU A 2 9.78 1.79 -2.84
CA LEU A 2 9.03 0.54 -2.65
C LEU A 2 9.79 -0.33 -1.65
N ILE A 3 9.23 -0.51 -0.45
CA ILE A 3 9.94 -1.11 0.68
C ILE A 3 9.13 -2.26 1.26
N ASP A 4 9.78 -3.41 1.48
CA ASP A 4 9.20 -4.47 2.29
C ASP A 4 9.25 -3.99 3.74
N ALA A 5 8.08 -3.97 4.40
CA ALA A 5 7.94 -3.32 5.69
C ALA A 5 7.26 -4.22 6.72
N ASN A 6 7.21 -3.73 7.94
CA ASN A 6 6.48 -4.32 9.04
C ASN A 6 5.66 -3.22 9.72
N PRO A 7 4.75 -3.58 10.66
CA PRO A 7 3.93 -2.57 11.32
C PRO A 7 4.72 -1.43 11.97
N ALA A 8 5.84 -1.73 12.60
CA ALA A 8 6.68 -0.70 13.24
C ALA A 8 7.20 0.31 12.22
N LYS A 9 7.62 -0.17 11.04
CA LYS A 9 8.11 0.69 9.97
C LYS A 9 7.01 1.59 9.42
N VAL A 10 5.80 1.05 9.27
CA VAL A 10 4.65 1.84 8.84
C VAL A 10 4.37 2.96 9.83
N LEU A 11 4.34 2.65 11.13
CA LEU A 11 4.12 3.66 12.17
C LEU A 11 5.21 4.73 12.16
N GLU A 12 6.46 4.32 12.01
CA GLU A 12 7.60 5.24 11.95
C GLU A 12 7.46 6.23 10.79
N LEU A 13 7.25 5.72 9.57
CA LEU A 13 7.24 6.56 8.39
C LEU A 13 5.97 7.39 8.27
N SER A 14 4.83 6.88 8.76
CA SER A 14 3.56 7.59 8.65
C SER A 14 3.44 8.80 9.60
N ARG A 15 4.35 8.93 10.56
CA ARG A 15 4.35 10.10 11.45
C ARG A 15 4.64 11.39 10.70
N ASP A 16 5.51 11.32 9.69
CA ASP A 16 6.07 12.50 9.05
C ASP A 16 5.71 12.61 7.57
N ALA A 17 5.08 11.59 7.00
CA ALA A 17 4.77 11.57 5.57
C ALA A 17 3.51 10.74 5.31
N ASP A 18 2.86 11.05 4.18
CA ASP A 18 1.79 10.20 3.67
C ASP A 18 2.42 8.93 3.10
N VAL A 19 1.80 7.78 3.37
CA VAL A 19 2.33 6.49 2.91
C VAL A 19 1.25 5.68 2.20
N LEU A 20 1.66 4.91 1.20
CA LEU A 20 0.81 3.95 0.53
C LEU A 20 1.21 2.56 1.00
N ILE A 21 0.27 1.86 1.63
CA ILE A 21 0.52 0.53 2.19
C ILE A 21 -0.05 -0.51 1.23
N ASP A 22 0.80 -1.44 0.79
CA ASP A 22 0.43 -2.54 -0.09
C ASP A 22 0.29 -3.81 0.72
N PHE A 23 -0.95 -4.24 0.97
CA PHE A 23 -1.23 -5.51 1.63
C PHE A 23 -1.28 -6.62 0.58
N TRP A 24 -0.36 -7.57 0.70
CA TRP A 24 -0.14 -8.62 -0.30
C TRP A 24 0.18 -9.96 0.37
N ALA A 25 0.26 -11.02 -0.42
CA ALA A 25 0.73 -12.34 0.03
C ALA A 25 1.47 -13.03 -1.12
N PRO A 26 2.43 -13.92 -0.81
CA PRO A 26 3.23 -14.61 -1.83
C PRO A 26 2.40 -15.47 -2.80
N TRP A 27 1.28 -16.02 -2.32
CA TRP A 27 0.40 -16.88 -3.10
C TRP A 27 -0.63 -16.10 -3.94
N CYS A 28 -0.68 -14.80 -3.79
CA CYS A 28 -1.70 -13.96 -4.41
C CYS A 28 -1.25 -13.52 -5.81
N GLN A 29 -1.83 -14.12 -6.85
CA GLN A 29 -1.47 -13.80 -8.22
C GLN A 29 -1.83 -12.35 -8.60
N PRO A 30 -3.02 -11.83 -8.28
CA PRO A 30 -3.33 -10.43 -8.58
C PRO A 30 -2.41 -9.44 -7.87
N CYS A 31 -1.86 -9.81 -6.71
CA CYS A 31 -0.92 -8.95 -5.98
C CYS A 31 0.36 -8.72 -6.80
N LYS A 32 0.77 -9.70 -7.59
CA LYS A 32 1.95 -9.57 -8.46
C LYS A 32 1.71 -8.55 -9.56
N ALA A 33 0.51 -8.53 -10.12
CA ALA A 33 0.14 -7.55 -11.13
C ALA A 33 0.10 -6.13 -10.53
N VAL A 34 -0.39 -6.00 -9.29
CA VAL A 34 -0.39 -4.72 -8.57
C VAL A 34 1.05 -4.26 -8.30
N GLU A 35 1.94 -5.17 -7.95
CA GLU A 35 3.34 -4.81 -7.70
C GLU A 35 3.97 -4.13 -8.92
N GLU A 36 3.71 -4.64 -10.13
CA GLU A 36 4.20 -4.02 -11.36
C GLU A 36 3.68 -2.60 -11.50
N GLN A 37 2.41 -2.38 -11.21
CA GLN A 37 1.81 -1.04 -11.27
C GLN A 37 2.40 -0.11 -10.21
N LEU A 38 2.73 -0.65 -9.03
CA LEU A 38 3.37 0.13 -7.99
C LEU A 38 4.80 0.54 -8.38
N ARG A 39 5.52 -0.31 -9.12
CA ARG A 39 6.84 0.06 -9.63
C ARG A 39 6.73 1.20 -10.63
N ILE A 40 5.74 1.15 -11.51
CA ILE A 40 5.47 2.22 -12.46
C ILE A 40 5.13 3.52 -11.72
N LEU A 41 4.25 3.43 -10.73
CA LEU A 41 3.85 4.56 -9.90
C LEU A 41 5.07 5.18 -9.20
N ASN A 42 5.91 4.33 -8.62
CA ASN A 42 7.09 4.78 -7.89
C ASN A 42 8.13 5.45 -8.79
N ASN A 43 8.28 4.96 -10.03
CA ASN A 43 9.18 5.60 -10.99
C ASN A 43 8.68 6.99 -11.37
N LYS A 44 7.36 7.16 -11.49
CA LYS A 44 6.76 8.44 -11.85
C LYS A 44 6.71 9.41 -10.67
N TYR A 45 6.50 8.90 -9.47
CA TYR A 45 6.39 9.69 -8.24
C TYR A 45 7.32 9.12 -7.17
N PRO A 46 8.65 9.31 -7.32
CA PRO A 46 9.63 8.67 -6.43
C PRO A 46 9.59 9.14 -4.98
N TYR A 47 8.90 10.24 -4.70
CA TYR A 47 8.77 10.76 -3.33
C TYR A 47 7.73 10.00 -2.50
N ILE A 48 6.88 9.18 -3.13
CA ILE A 48 5.87 8.42 -2.39
C ILE A 48 6.52 7.21 -1.74
N ALA A 49 6.29 7.04 -0.46
CA ALA A 49 6.71 5.84 0.26
C ALA A 49 5.64 4.76 0.07
N ILE A 50 6.00 3.66 -0.58
CA ILE A 50 5.12 2.51 -0.77
C ILE A 50 5.64 1.39 0.11
N LEU A 51 4.85 1.02 1.12
CA LEU A 51 5.25 0.08 2.16
C LEU A 51 4.50 -1.22 1.99
N ARG A 52 5.21 -2.29 1.69
CA ARG A 52 4.62 -3.60 1.41
C ARG A 52 4.51 -4.42 2.69
N ILE A 53 3.30 -4.87 3.00
CA ILE A 53 3.00 -5.68 4.18
C ILE A 53 2.50 -7.06 3.74
N ASN A 54 3.25 -8.09 4.08
CA ASN A 54 2.85 -9.49 3.85
C ASN A 54 1.80 -9.86 4.89
N VAL A 55 0.57 -10.12 4.45
CA VAL A 55 -0.54 -10.43 5.37
C VAL A 55 -0.38 -11.78 6.06
N ASP A 56 0.41 -12.71 5.49
CA ASP A 56 0.68 -13.99 6.15
C ASP A 56 1.54 -13.78 7.40
N GLU A 57 2.40 -12.78 7.39
CA GLU A 57 3.27 -12.46 8.52
C GLU A 57 2.64 -11.45 9.48
N HIS A 58 1.72 -10.63 9.00
CA HIS A 58 1.17 -9.51 9.76
C HIS A 58 -0.36 -9.43 9.65
N ALA A 59 -1.02 -10.57 9.91
CA ALA A 59 -2.48 -10.68 9.79
C ALA A 59 -3.22 -9.71 10.71
N GLN A 60 -2.73 -9.52 11.94
CA GLN A 60 -3.33 -8.62 12.91
C GLN A 60 -3.30 -7.17 12.39
N PHE A 61 -2.19 -6.76 11.84
CA PHE A 61 -2.03 -5.41 11.31
C PHE A 61 -2.99 -5.16 10.13
N ALA A 62 -3.12 -6.14 9.23
CA ALA A 62 -4.07 -6.06 8.12
C ALA A 62 -5.50 -5.91 8.64
N SER A 63 -5.86 -6.66 9.69
CA SER A 63 -7.17 -6.59 10.32
C SER A 63 -7.45 -5.20 10.89
N GLU A 64 -6.44 -4.53 11.44
CA GLU A 64 -6.59 -3.18 12.00
C GLU A 64 -6.95 -2.15 10.94
N TYR A 65 -6.58 -2.39 9.68
CA TYR A 65 -6.97 -1.55 8.54
C TYR A 65 -8.22 -2.08 7.84
N TYR A 66 -8.91 -3.06 8.42
CA TYR A 66 -10.11 -3.67 7.86
C TYR A 66 -9.87 -4.31 6.49
N VAL A 67 -8.65 -4.80 6.25
CA VAL A 67 -8.29 -5.48 5.00
C VAL A 67 -8.83 -6.91 5.06
N LYS A 68 -9.82 -7.22 4.23
CA LYS A 68 -10.45 -8.54 4.15
C LYS A 68 -10.06 -9.30 2.90
N ASN A 69 -9.68 -8.59 1.86
CA ASN A 69 -9.30 -9.15 0.58
C ASN A 69 -7.98 -8.55 0.14
N ILE A 70 -7.21 -9.31 -0.63
CA ILE A 70 -5.97 -8.81 -1.22
C ILE A 70 -6.01 -9.02 -2.73
N PRO A 71 -5.36 -8.14 -3.50
CA PRO A 71 -4.59 -6.98 -3.06
C PRO A 71 -5.47 -5.84 -2.55
N THR A 72 -4.99 -5.13 -1.55
CA THR A 72 -5.60 -3.90 -1.06
C THR A 72 -4.50 -2.89 -0.77
N LEU A 73 -4.68 -1.67 -1.28
CA LEU A 73 -3.81 -0.55 -0.99
C LEU A 73 -4.51 0.36 0.02
N ILE A 74 -3.77 0.84 1.00
CA ILE A 74 -4.27 1.83 1.95
C ILE A 74 -3.44 3.10 1.79
N TRP A 75 -4.11 4.20 1.45
CA TRP A 75 -3.48 5.52 1.38
C TRP A 75 -3.69 6.19 2.73
N ALA A 76 -2.61 6.24 3.52
CA ALA A 76 -2.63 6.77 4.88
C ALA A 76 -2.03 8.16 4.88
N ARG A 77 -2.88 9.16 5.14
CA ARG A 77 -2.49 10.57 5.22
C ARG A 77 -2.64 11.05 6.64
N LYS A 78 -1.67 11.82 7.08
CA LYS A 78 -1.65 12.35 8.43
C LYS A 78 -2.92 13.15 8.72
N GLY A 79 -3.60 12.79 9.81
CA GLY A 79 -4.80 13.49 10.27
C GLY A 79 -6.07 13.18 9.49
N GLU A 80 -6.02 12.20 8.56
CA GLU A 80 -7.20 11.84 7.76
C GLU A 80 -7.51 10.36 7.91
N VAL A 81 -8.77 10.01 7.61
CA VAL A 81 -9.19 8.61 7.57
C VAL A 81 -8.50 7.95 6.38
N PRO A 82 -7.86 6.77 6.59
CA PRO A 82 -7.20 6.08 5.49
C PRO A 82 -8.17 5.71 4.36
N GLN A 83 -7.71 5.87 3.11
CA GLN A 83 -8.48 5.50 1.94
C GLN A 83 -8.09 4.09 1.50
N SER A 84 -9.09 3.22 1.27
CA SER A 84 -8.87 1.84 0.82
C SER A 84 -9.10 1.74 -0.68
N ILE A 85 -8.18 1.06 -1.37
CA ILE A 85 -8.26 0.76 -2.80
C ILE A 85 -8.10 -0.75 -2.94
N THR A 86 -9.20 -1.46 -3.22
CA THR A 86 -9.20 -2.92 -3.28
C THR A 86 -9.16 -3.41 -4.73
N GLY A 87 -8.38 -4.46 -4.95
CA GLY A 87 -8.26 -5.09 -6.26
C GLY A 87 -7.20 -4.44 -7.13
N PHE A 88 -7.17 -4.89 -8.40
CA PHE A 88 -6.19 -4.38 -9.36
C PHE A 88 -6.59 -3.02 -9.90
N HIS A 89 -5.63 -2.10 -9.93
CA HIS A 89 -5.76 -0.80 -10.58
C HIS A 89 -4.45 -0.45 -11.25
N THR A 90 -4.49 0.28 -12.35
CA THR A 90 -3.29 0.76 -13.02
C THR A 90 -2.61 1.85 -12.20
N ALA A 91 -1.34 2.10 -12.48
CA ALA A 91 -0.59 3.18 -11.83
C ALA A 91 -1.30 4.52 -11.97
N ASP A 92 -1.80 4.84 -13.18
CA ASP A 92 -2.52 6.08 -13.41
C ASP A 92 -3.82 6.17 -12.60
N ALA A 93 -4.55 5.05 -12.51
CA ALA A 93 -5.77 5.00 -11.72
C ALA A 93 -5.48 5.20 -10.23
N ILE A 94 -4.42 4.56 -9.73
CA ILE A 94 -3.99 4.72 -8.33
C ILE A 94 -3.63 6.18 -8.06
N ALA A 95 -2.82 6.79 -8.91
CA ALA A 95 -2.41 8.18 -8.77
C ALA A 95 -3.61 9.11 -8.71
N LYS A 96 -4.59 8.89 -9.59
CA LYS A 96 -5.81 9.69 -9.61
C LYS A 96 -6.62 9.53 -8.33
N LYS A 97 -6.74 8.31 -7.84
CA LYS A 97 -7.52 8.03 -6.63
C LYS A 97 -6.91 8.67 -5.39
N ILE A 98 -5.59 8.73 -5.29
CA ILE A 98 -4.91 9.34 -4.15
C ILE A 98 -4.61 10.82 -4.34
N GLY A 99 -4.92 11.36 -5.51
CA GLY A 99 -4.87 12.81 -5.74
C GLY A 99 -3.50 13.36 -6.09
N ILE A 100 -2.71 12.57 -6.80
CA ILE A 100 -1.38 13.02 -7.22
C ILE A 100 -1.21 13.10 -8.72
#